data_5fce01310f271ec29fb3660c5ccfec0c
#
_entry.id   5fce01310f271ec29fb3660c5ccfec0c
#
_cell.length_a   1.000
_cell.length_b   1.000
_cell.length_c   1.000
_cell.angle_alpha   90.00
_cell.angle_beta   90.00
_cell.angle_gamma   90.00
#
_symmetry.space_group_name_H-M   'P 1'
#
loop_
_entity.id
_entity.type
_entity.pdbx_description
1 polymer ?
#
loop_
_entity_poly.entity_id
_entity_poly.type
_entity_poly.pdbx_seq_one_letter_code
_entity_poly.pdbx_strand_id
1 'polypeptide(L)'
;MDEDSAGRLVSLRLIRADSLSAATAQTGGMLRSAAISGELVGASALWMGRTVVLPGTSSGDHHHGPSETAIYVVSGNPVFVFRDPDSGSVIRLETSPGDYVWVPPHVPHREENPSPDTEAVVVIARSTQEAIVVNVPSL
;
A
#
# COMPACT_ATOMS: atom_id res chain seq x y z
N MET A 1 20.92 12.94 -18.71
CA MET A 1 20.82 12.20 -17.44
C MET A 1 20.82 13.19 -16.29
N ASP A 2 19.81 13.09 -15.43
CA ASP A 2 19.67 14.00 -14.30
C ASP A 2 20.62 13.63 -13.16
N GLU A 3 20.84 14.56 -12.26
CA GLU A 3 21.65 14.35 -11.07
C GLU A 3 20.75 14.27 -9.81
N ASP A 4 21.18 13.50 -8.81
CA ASP A 4 20.56 13.53 -7.49
C ASP A 4 20.99 14.78 -6.70
N SER A 5 20.41 14.98 -5.51
CA SER A 5 20.69 16.15 -4.67
C SER A 5 22.14 16.26 -4.19
N ALA A 6 22.92 15.19 -4.27
CA ALA A 6 24.34 15.18 -3.95
C ALA A 6 25.24 15.40 -5.19
N GLY A 7 24.68 15.71 -6.35
CA GLY A 7 25.41 15.95 -7.59
C GLY A 7 25.86 14.68 -8.31
N ARG A 8 25.39 13.51 -7.90
CA ARG A 8 25.70 12.25 -8.56
C ARG A 8 24.79 12.05 -9.76
N LEU A 9 25.32 11.45 -10.82
CA LEU A 9 24.52 11.03 -11.95
C LEU A 9 23.58 9.90 -11.51
N VAL A 10 22.31 10.00 -11.90
CA VAL A 10 21.30 8.97 -11.64
C VAL A 10 20.92 8.30 -12.95
N SER A 11 20.59 7.02 -12.86
CA SER A 11 20.19 6.22 -14.00
C SER A 11 18.98 5.37 -13.63
N LEU A 12 18.40 4.76 -14.63
CA LEU A 12 17.36 3.77 -14.48
C LEU A 12 17.87 2.62 -13.60
N ARG A 13 17.03 2.16 -12.68
CA ARG A 13 17.38 1.04 -11.78
C ARG A 13 16.37 -0.08 -11.88
N LEU A 14 16.90 -1.30 -11.81
CA LEU A 14 16.10 -2.51 -11.66
C LEU A 14 16.12 -2.95 -10.19
N ILE A 15 14.95 -3.17 -9.63
CA ILE A 15 14.79 -3.75 -8.31
C ILE A 15 14.24 -5.16 -8.49
N ARG A 16 15.02 -6.15 -8.10
CA ARG A 16 14.63 -7.56 -8.23
C ARG A 16 13.56 -7.93 -7.22
N ALA A 17 12.72 -8.89 -7.58
CA ALA A 17 11.63 -9.37 -6.72
C ALA A 17 12.10 -9.92 -5.37
N ASP A 18 13.33 -10.42 -5.29
CA ASP A 18 13.95 -10.96 -4.08
C ASP A 18 14.74 -9.92 -3.27
N SER A 19 14.74 -8.67 -3.70
CA SER A 19 15.51 -7.58 -3.07
C SER A 19 14.64 -6.58 -2.31
N LEU A 20 13.37 -6.88 -2.08
CA LEU A 20 12.47 -5.99 -1.38
C LEU A 20 12.83 -5.88 0.10
N SER A 21 12.56 -4.72 0.71
CA SER A 21 12.88 -4.46 2.11
C SER A 21 11.63 -4.47 2.97
N ALA A 22 11.64 -5.26 4.05
CA ALA A 22 10.60 -5.26 5.05
C ALA A 22 10.77 -4.12 6.09
N ALA A 23 11.84 -3.33 6.00
CA ALA A 23 12.09 -2.18 6.87
C ALA A 23 11.23 -0.99 6.46
N THR A 24 9.92 -1.11 6.64
CA THR A 24 8.91 -0.10 6.29
C THR A 24 7.75 -0.18 7.28
N ALA A 25 6.88 0.82 7.29
CA ALA A 25 5.75 0.85 8.21
C ALA A 25 4.82 -0.34 7.97
N GLN A 26 4.41 -0.98 9.05
CA GLN A 26 3.58 -2.18 9.04
C GLN A 26 2.21 -1.95 9.67
N THR A 27 1.26 -2.77 9.27
CA THR A 27 -0.10 -2.82 9.85
C THR A 27 -0.38 -4.27 10.21
N GLY A 28 -1.09 -4.51 11.32
CA GLY A 28 -1.45 -5.87 11.72
C GLY A 28 -2.22 -6.60 10.63
N GLY A 29 -1.86 -7.85 10.36
CA GLY A 29 -2.45 -8.67 9.32
C GLY A 29 -1.89 -8.47 7.92
N MET A 30 -0.96 -7.52 7.75
CA MET A 30 -0.38 -7.14 6.48
C MET A 30 1.14 -7.16 6.57
N LEU A 31 1.80 -7.74 5.56
CA LEU A 31 3.26 -7.75 5.45
C LEU A 31 3.67 -6.89 4.26
N ARG A 32 4.21 -5.71 4.53
CA ARG A 32 4.67 -4.77 3.50
C ARG A 32 6.15 -4.93 3.22
N SER A 33 6.50 -4.84 1.94
CA SER A 33 7.90 -4.83 1.49
C SER A 33 8.09 -3.71 0.49
N ALA A 34 9.02 -2.80 0.76
CA ALA A 34 9.33 -1.69 -0.12
C ALA A 34 10.23 -2.13 -1.28
N ALA A 35 9.92 -1.68 -2.47
CA ALA A 35 10.76 -1.85 -3.66
C ALA A 35 11.38 -0.53 -4.09
N ILE A 36 10.59 0.53 -4.14
CA ILE A 36 11.02 1.87 -4.57
C ILE A 36 10.68 2.84 -3.46
N SER A 37 11.69 3.51 -2.93
CA SER A 37 11.53 4.50 -1.86
C SER A 37 12.69 5.48 -1.90
N GLY A 38 12.58 6.57 -1.15
CA GLY A 38 13.68 7.50 -0.96
C GLY A 38 14.91 6.83 -0.38
N GLU A 39 14.73 5.96 0.60
CA GLU A 39 15.82 5.24 1.25
C GLU A 39 16.52 4.25 0.32
N LEU A 40 15.74 3.48 -0.45
CA LEU A 40 16.30 2.42 -1.28
C LEU A 40 16.92 2.92 -2.59
N VAL A 41 16.31 3.90 -3.24
CA VAL A 41 16.73 4.34 -4.57
C VAL A 41 16.88 5.85 -4.72
N GLY A 42 16.61 6.62 -3.66
CA GLY A 42 16.64 8.07 -3.73
C GLY A 42 15.44 8.69 -4.44
N ALA A 43 14.30 7.99 -4.47
CA ALA A 43 13.07 8.51 -5.05
C ALA A 43 12.63 9.78 -4.34
N SER A 44 12.19 10.79 -5.09
CA SER A 44 11.80 12.08 -4.52
C SER A 44 10.29 12.18 -4.24
N ALA A 45 9.48 11.38 -4.90
CA ALA A 45 8.02 11.48 -4.80
C ALA A 45 7.33 10.14 -4.62
N LEU A 46 7.86 9.06 -5.19
CA LEU A 46 7.17 7.78 -5.21
C LEU A 46 7.67 6.83 -4.13
N TRP A 47 6.72 6.16 -3.51
CA TRP A 47 6.95 4.92 -2.78
C TRP A 47 6.16 3.81 -3.48
N MET A 48 6.80 2.67 -3.72
CA MET A 48 6.13 1.51 -4.31
C MET A 48 6.62 0.23 -3.67
N GLY A 49 5.69 -0.68 -3.40
CA GLY A 49 6.01 -1.94 -2.77
C GLY A 49 4.91 -2.98 -2.93
N ARG A 50 5.11 -4.10 -2.27
CA ARG A 50 4.18 -5.22 -2.26
C ARG A 50 3.66 -5.43 -0.84
N THR A 51 2.39 -5.80 -0.74
CA THR A 51 1.77 -6.18 0.53
C THR A 51 1.15 -7.56 0.41
N VAL A 52 1.43 -8.41 1.38
CA VAL A 52 0.75 -9.69 1.56
C VAL A 52 -0.28 -9.51 2.67
N VAL A 53 -1.54 -9.80 2.35
CA VAL A 53 -2.63 -9.81 3.33
C VAL A 53 -2.86 -11.25 3.75
N LEU A 54 -2.58 -11.56 5.01
CA LEU A 54 -2.62 -12.92 5.52
C LEU A 54 -4.04 -13.50 5.50
N PRO A 55 -4.19 -14.83 5.35
CA PRO A 55 -5.51 -15.46 5.34
C PRO A 55 -6.29 -15.17 6.61
N GLY A 56 -7.60 -14.94 6.47
CA GLY A 56 -8.51 -14.76 7.59
C GLY A 56 -8.22 -13.54 8.46
N THR A 57 -7.49 -12.54 7.94
CA THR A 57 -7.12 -11.36 8.71
C THR A 57 -7.78 -10.09 8.20
N SER A 58 -7.80 -9.11 9.07
CA SER A 58 -8.21 -7.75 8.75
C SER A 58 -7.16 -6.80 9.30
N SER A 59 -6.77 -5.80 8.53
CA SER A 59 -5.95 -4.72 9.06
C SER A 59 -6.76 -3.91 10.09
N GLY A 60 -6.08 -3.17 10.96
CA GLY A 60 -6.72 -2.13 11.72
C GLY A 60 -7.25 -1.02 10.79
N ASP A 61 -8.17 -0.21 11.30
CA ASP A 61 -8.62 0.97 10.58
C ASP A 61 -7.51 2.01 10.57
N HIS A 62 -7.18 2.52 9.39
CA HIS A 62 -6.03 3.44 9.22
C HIS A 62 -6.22 4.30 7.98
N HIS A 63 -5.42 5.37 7.89
CA HIS A 63 -5.27 6.13 6.67
C HIS A 63 -3.79 6.40 6.39
N HIS A 64 -3.49 6.97 5.24
CA HIS A 64 -2.11 7.22 4.80
C HIS A 64 -1.76 8.71 4.79
N GLY A 65 -2.38 9.50 5.67
CA GLY A 65 -2.10 10.93 5.77
C GLY A 65 -2.33 11.64 4.45
N PRO A 66 -1.43 12.55 4.05
CA PRO A 66 -1.56 13.29 2.77
C PRO A 66 -1.21 12.43 1.55
N SER A 67 -0.81 11.18 1.73
CA SER A 67 -0.41 10.31 0.63
C SER A 67 -1.63 9.85 -0.17
N GLU A 68 -1.55 9.93 -1.47
CA GLU A 68 -2.47 9.30 -2.41
C GLU A 68 -1.96 7.89 -2.70
N THR A 69 -2.84 6.90 -2.72
CA THR A 69 -2.45 5.50 -2.86
C THR A 69 -3.17 4.84 -4.04
N ALA A 70 -2.40 4.14 -4.86
CA ALA A 70 -2.91 3.27 -5.91
C ALA A 70 -2.57 1.82 -5.55
N ILE A 71 -3.51 0.92 -5.73
CA ILE A 71 -3.38 -0.49 -5.38
C ILE A 71 -3.76 -1.33 -6.59
N TYR A 72 -2.92 -2.32 -6.90
CA TYR A 72 -3.19 -3.33 -7.92
C TYR A 72 -3.26 -4.70 -7.28
N VAL A 73 -4.34 -5.43 -7.52
CA VAL A 73 -4.55 -6.78 -6.98
C VAL A 73 -3.84 -7.80 -7.85
N VAL A 74 -2.81 -8.44 -7.31
CA VAL A 74 -2.02 -9.46 -8.01
C VAL A 74 -2.69 -10.83 -7.87
N SER A 75 -3.08 -11.20 -6.65
CA SER A 75 -3.68 -12.50 -6.36
C SER A 75 -4.60 -12.42 -5.15
N GLY A 76 -5.50 -13.38 -5.04
CA GLY A 76 -6.51 -13.40 -3.99
C GLY A 76 -7.64 -12.43 -4.25
N ASN A 77 -8.52 -12.28 -3.27
CA ASN A 77 -9.71 -11.44 -3.36
C ASN A 77 -9.81 -10.56 -2.12
N PRO A 78 -8.87 -9.63 -1.91
CA PRO A 78 -8.94 -8.74 -0.76
C PRO A 78 -10.15 -7.83 -0.85
N VAL A 79 -10.67 -7.44 0.30
CA VAL A 79 -11.82 -6.54 0.42
C VAL A 79 -11.36 -5.26 1.08
N PHE A 80 -11.75 -4.13 0.51
CA PHE A 80 -11.44 -2.81 1.04
C PHE A 80 -12.71 -2.21 1.63
N VAL A 81 -12.63 -1.76 2.88
CA VAL A 81 -13.78 -1.28 3.64
C VAL A 81 -13.54 0.16 4.05
N PHE A 82 -14.48 1.03 3.78
CA PHE A 82 -14.43 2.43 4.18
C PHE A 82 -15.83 2.94 4.50
N ARG A 83 -15.91 4.12 5.14
CA ARG A 83 -17.18 4.78 5.36
C ARG A 83 -17.38 5.84 4.29
N ASP A 84 -18.51 5.75 3.59
CA ASP A 84 -18.89 6.75 2.59
C ASP A 84 -19.17 8.09 3.29
N PRO A 85 -18.46 9.16 2.94
CA PRO A 85 -18.67 10.48 3.57
C PRO A 85 -20.05 11.09 3.28
N ASP A 86 -20.66 10.71 2.16
CA ASP A 86 -21.96 11.27 1.77
C ASP A 86 -23.12 10.59 2.47
N SER A 87 -23.12 9.26 2.52
CA SER A 87 -24.22 8.48 3.11
C SER A 87 -23.99 8.10 4.57
N GLY A 88 -22.72 8.11 5.03
CA GLY A 88 -22.33 7.58 6.33
C GLY A 88 -22.35 6.06 6.41
N SER A 89 -22.63 5.38 5.33
CA SER A 89 -22.68 3.92 5.27
C SER A 89 -21.30 3.32 5.14
N VAL A 90 -21.10 2.14 5.74
CA VAL A 90 -19.89 1.35 5.54
C VAL A 90 -20.02 0.60 4.22
N ILE A 91 -19.05 0.78 3.34
CA ILE A 91 -19.02 0.19 2.01
C ILE A 91 -17.88 -0.83 1.95
N ARG A 92 -18.17 -1.98 1.37
CA ARG A 92 -17.22 -3.06 1.13
C ARG A 92 -16.97 -3.18 -0.36
N LEU A 93 -15.73 -2.99 -0.78
CA LEU A 93 -15.30 -3.16 -2.16
C LEU A 93 -14.65 -4.53 -2.31
N GLU A 94 -15.37 -5.46 -2.92
CA GLU A 94 -14.82 -6.79 -3.22
C GLU A 94 -13.99 -6.71 -4.50
N THR A 95 -12.78 -7.31 -4.48
CA THR A 95 -11.86 -7.24 -5.59
C THR A 95 -11.47 -8.62 -6.09
N SER A 96 -10.94 -8.65 -7.31
CA SER A 96 -10.39 -9.84 -7.96
C SER A 96 -9.04 -9.48 -8.60
N PRO A 97 -8.19 -10.48 -8.90
CA PRO A 97 -6.92 -10.22 -9.57
C PRO A 97 -7.10 -9.39 -10.84
N GLY A 98 -6.27 -8.37 -10.99
CA GLY A 98 -6.34 -7.41 -12.10
C GLY A 98 -7.10 -6.12 -11.77
N ASP A 99 -7.80 -6.06 -10.65
CA ASP A 99 -8.53 -4.85 -10.25
C ASP A 99 -7.59 -3.82 -9.64
N TYR A 100 -8.01 -2.55 -9.72
CA TYR A 100 -7.28 -1.41 -9.16
C TYR A 100 -8.17 -0.70 -8.14
N VAL A 101 -7.55 -0.25 -7.05
CA VAL A 101 -8.22 0.56 -6.03
C VAL A 101 -7.44 1.85 -5.85
N TRP A 102 -8.15 2.97 -5.81
CA TRP A 102 -7.58 4.27 -5.51
C TRP A 102 -8.03 4.72 -4.12
N VAL A 103 -7.07 5.07 -3.26
CA VAL A 103 -7.33 5.60 -1.92
C VAL A 103 -6.91 7.06 -1.89
N PRO A 104 -7.87 8.00 -1.79
CA PRO A 104 -7.55 9.41 -1.64
C PRO A 104 -6.81 9.71 -0.34
N PRO A 105 -6.15 10.88 -0.23
CA PRO A 105 -5.54 11.29 1.04
C PRO A 105 -6.55 11.32 2.18
N HIS A 106 -6.09 10.96 3.39
CA HIS A 106 -6.81 11.04 4.66
C HIS A 106 -8.07 10.18 4.79
N VAL A 107 -8.32 9.25 3.88
CA VAL A 107 -9.51 8.41 3.94
C VAL A 107 -9.25 7.17 4.79
N PRO A 108 -9.90 7.05 5.97
CA PRO A 108 -9.80 5.86 6.79
C PRO A 108 -10.41 4.65 6.07
N HIS A 109 -9.69 3.55 6.13
CA HIS A 109 -10.12 2.29 5.53
C HIS A 109 -9.46 1.13 6.24
N ARG A 110 -9.88 -0.08 5.91
CA ARG A 110 -9.17 -1.31 6.27
C ARG A 110 -9.19 -2.28 5.11
N GLU A 111 -8.24 -3.18 5.12
CA GLU A 111 -8.14 -4.27 4.16
C GLU A 111 -8.43 -5.58 4.88
N GLU A 112 -9.26 -6.41 4.28
CA GLU A 112 -9.65 -7.70 4.80
C GLU A 112 -9.32 -8.78 3.80
N ASN A 113 -8.87 -9.93 4.29
CA ASN A 113 -8.77 -11.13 3.48
C ASN A 113 -9.72 -12.18 4.07
N PRO A 114 -10.92 -12.33 3.50
CA PRO A 114 -11.92 -13.26 4.03
C PRO A 114 -11.58 -14.73 3.77
N SER A 115 -10.62 -15.02 2.87
CA SER A 115 -10.22 -16.39 2.64
C SER A 115 -9.56 -16.99 3.89
N PRO A 116 -9.99 -18.20 4.34
CA PRO A 116 -9.40 -18.80 5.54
C PRO A 116 -8.03 -19.41 5.31
N ASP A 117 -7.62 -19.67 4.08
CA ASP A 117 -6.43 -20.45 3.75
C ASP A 117 -5.54 -19.84 2.67
N THR A 118 -5.98 -18.82 1.97
CA THR A 118 -5.25 -18.22 0.84
C THR A 118 -4.89 -16.78 1.14
N GLU A 119 -3.60 -16.44 1.05
CA GLU A 119 -3.16 -15.05 1.16
C GLU A 119 -3.56 -14.24 -0.09
N ALA A 120 -3.70 -12.94 0.08
CA ALA A 120 -3.87 -12.00 -1.02
C ALA A 120 -2.58 -11.19 -1.20
N VAL A 121 -2.26 -10.84 -2.43
CA VAL A 121 -1.08 -10.04 -2.75
C VAL A 121 -1.51 -8.82 -3.55
N VAL A 122 -1.07 -7.66 -3.09
CA VAL A 122 -1.32 -6.39 -3.78
C VAL A 122 -0.01 -5.64 -3.97
N VAL A 123 0.06 -4.86 -5.04
CA VAL A 123 1.13 -3.89 -5.27
C VAL A 123 0.58 -2.52 -4.97
N ILE A 124 1.34 -1.73 -4.23
CA ILE A 124 0.94 -0.41 -3.75
C ILE A 124 1.91 0.64 -4.28
N ALA A 125 1.39 1.72 -4.81
CA ALA A 125 2.15 2.91 -5.15
C ALA A 125 1.57 4.11 -4.39
N ARG A 126 2.44 4.92 -3.80
CA ARG A 126 2.05 6.12 -3.05
C ARG A 126 2.76 7.34 -3.56
N SER A 127 2.14 8.48 -3.36
CA SER A 127 2.65 9.79 -3.79
C SER A 127 3.67 10.40 -2.82
N THR A 128 3.96 9.74 -1.70
CA THR A 128 5.02 10.13 -0.78
C THR A 128 6.07 9.02 -0.68
N GLN A 129 7.32 9.40 -0.39
CA GLN A 129 8.42 8.46 -0.30
C GLN A 129 8.27 7.48 0.85
N GLU A 130 7.64 7.90 1.92
CA GLU A 130 7.49 7.10 3.12
C GLU A 130 6.15 6.40 3.14
N ALA A 131 6.14 5.19 3.67
CA ALA A 131 4.92 4.45 3.92
C ALA A 131 4.26 5.02 5.18
N ILE A 132 3.32 5.93 5.01
CA ILE A 132 2.61 6.56 6.11
C ILE A 132 1.44 5.68 6.52
N VAL A 133 1.38 5.32 7.80
CA VAL A 133 0.25 4.59 8.39
C VAL A 133 -0.18 5.31 9.66
N VAL A 134 -1.38 5.86 9.64
CA VAL A 134 -2.00 6.53 10.79
C VAL A 134 -3.18 5.67 11.25
N ASN A 135 -3.00 4.97 12.37
CA ASN A 135 -4.05 4.12 12.91
C ASN A 135 -5.13 4.98 13.55
N VAL A 136 -6.38 4.59 13.33
CA VAL A 136 -7.55 5.28 13.88
C VAL A 136 -8.40 4.28 14.66
N PRO A 137 -9.21 4.73 15.66
CA PRO A 137 -10.00 3.82 16.49
C PRO A 137 -11.16 3.17 15.72
N SER A 138 -11.67 3.82 14.69
CA SER A 138 -12.75 3.29 13.84
C SER A 138 -12.84 4.06 12.53
N LEU A 139 -13.57 3.50 11.60
CA LEU A 139 -13.86 4.17 10.32
C LEU A 139 -14.78 5.37 10.49
#